data_0fa6aebb0df481e08c71c3ba2257bea8
#
_entry.id   0fa6aebb0df481e08c71c3ba2257bea8
#
_cell.length_a   1.000
_cell.length_b   1.000
_cell.length_c   1.000
_cell.angle_alpha   90.00
_cell.angle_beta   90.00
_cell.angle_gamma   90.00
#
_symmetry.space_group_name_H-M   'P 1'
#
loop_
_entity.id
_entity.type
_entity.pdbx_description
1 polymer ?
#
loop_
_entity_poly.entity_id
_entity_poly.type
_entity_poly.pdbx_seq_one_letter_code
_entity_poly.pdbx_strand_id
1 'polypeptide(L)'
;MEAVAKLNNCPTSPRKMRLLADLIRGKRVDEAFNTLIFNAKKENSNRLEKLLRSAIANWEQNNAGSRVEDSELYIKTIFVDGGAMVKRIRPAPQGRAHRIRKRSNHVTLVVDSKAAKAEVINETIENA
;
A
#
# COMPACT_ATOMS: atom_id res chain seq x y z
N MET A 1 9.03 -6.80 -14.20
CA MET A 1 9.51 -5.59 -13.50
C MET A 1 8.55 -5.20 -12.40
N GLU A 2 9.10 -4.75 -11.30
CA GLU A 2 8.31 -4.25 -10.18
C GLU A 2 7.84 -2.82 -10.45
N ALA A 3 6.66 -2.50 -9.94
CA ALA A 3 6.16 -1.12 -9.95
C ALA A 3 5.95 -0.66 -8.51
N VAL A 4 6.37 0.56 -8.23
CA VAL A 4 6.30 1.15 -6.90
C VAL A 4 5.33 2.33 -6.92
N ALA A 5 4.47 2.41 -5.91
CA ALA A 5 3.64 3.58 -5.66
C ALA A 5 3.81 4.01 -4.20
N LYS A 6 3.87 5.31 -3.98
CA LYS A 6 4.04 5.89 -2.65
C LYS A 6 2.92 6.86 -2.34
N LEU A 7 2.38 6.76 -1.14
CA LEU A 7 1.42 7.71 -0.59
C LEU A 7 2.11 8.42 0.57
N ASN A 8 2.52 9.67 0.35
CA ASN A 8 3.22 10.45 1.34
C ASN A 8 2.27 11.36 2.13
N ASN A 9 2.59 11.59 3.40
CA ASN A 9 1.86 12.51 4.27
C ASN A 9 0.36 12.20 4.41
N CYS A 10 0.03 10.91 4.52
CA CYS A 10 -1.34 10.49 4.78
C CYS A 10 -1.74 10.89 6.22
N PRO A 11 -2.85 11.63 6.42
CA PRO A 11 -3.20 12.19 7.73
C PRO A 11 -3.84 11.19 8.68
N THR A 12 -3.28 10.00 8.80
CA THR A 12 -3.70 8.98 9.76
C THR A 12 -2.50 8.41 10.49
N SER A 13 -2.72 7.78 11.66
CA SER A 13 -1.60 7.20 12.37
C SER A 13 -1.04 5.98 11.62
N PRO A 14 0.28 5.76 11.67
CA PRO A 14 0.88 4.58 11.04
C PRO A 14 0.29 3.27 11.55
N ARG A 15 -0.03 3.20 12.83
CA ARG A 15 -0.58 2.00 13.46
C ARG A 15 -1.92 1.58 12.86
N LYS A 16 -2.80 2.54 12.60
CA LYS A 16 -4.12 2.28 11.99
C LYS A 16 -3.97 1.84 10.53
N MET A 17 -3.07 2.46 9.80
CA MET A 17 -2.82 2.11 8.41
C MET A 17 -2.16 0.72 8.28
N ARG A 18 -1.30 0.34 9.21
CA ARG A 18 -0.65 -0.97 9.22
C ARG A 18 -1.64 -2.13 9.32
N LEU A 19 -2.75 -1.94 10.03
CA LEU A 19 -3.80 -2.96 10.12
C LEU A 19 -4.37 -3.30 8.73
N LEU A 20 -4.63 -2.29 7.92
CA LEU A 20 -5.12 -2.48 6.54
C LEU A 20 -4.03 -3.05 5.63
N ALA A 21 -2.80 -2.57 5.78
CA ALA A 21 -1.67 -3.08 5.01
C ALA A 21 -1.45 -4.58 5.24
N ASP A 22 -1.59 -5.04 6.47
CA ASP A 22 -1.45 -6.46 6.82
C ASP A 22 -2.54 -7.32 6.17
N LEU A 23 -3.74 -6.78 5.97
CA LEU A 23 -4.83 -7.50 5.32
C LEU A 23 -4.58 -7.77 3.84
N ILE A 24 -3.85 -6.91 3.16
CA ILE A 24 -3.63 -7.01 1.71
C ILE A 24 -2.24 -7.49 1.32
N ARG A 25 -1.33 -7.65 2.28
CA ARG A 25 0.04 -8.06 1.99
C ARG A 25 0.08 -9.46 1.38
N GLY A 26 0.78 -9.58 0.26
CA GLY A 26 0.97 -10.87 -0.42
C GLY A 26 -0.23 -11.39 -1.21
N LYS A 27 -1.34 -10.65 -1.22
CA LYS A 27 -2.54 -11.05 -1.96
C LYS A 27 -2.46 -10.63 -3.42
N ARG A 28 -3.23 -11.32 -4.25
CA ARG A 28 -3.46 -10.90 -5.63
C ARG A 28 -4.19 -9.55 -5.63
N VAL A 29 -3.95 -8.78 -6.68
CA VAL A 29 -4.56 -7.46 -6.83
C VAL A 29 -6.09 -7.50 -6.74
N ASP A 30 -6.73 -8.48 -7.39
CA ASP A 30 -8.19 -8.63 -7.38
C ASP A 30 -8.73 -8.86 -5.96
N GLU A 31 -8.10 -9.75 -5.23
CA GLU A 31 -8.47 -10.05 -3.84
C GLU A 31 -8.22 -8.85 -2.93
N ALA A 32 -7.12 -8.13 -3.16
CA ALA A 32 -6.81 -6.92 -2.40
C ALA A 32 -7.86 -5.84 -2.62
N PHE A 33 -8.30 -5.60 -3.85
CA PHE A 33 -9.37 -4.66 -4.15
C PHE A 33 -10.67 -5.04 -3.45
N ASN A 34 -11.07 -6.30 -3.51
CA ASN A 34 -12.28 -6.77 -2.84
C ASN A 34 -12.20 -6.57 -1.33
N THR A 35 -11.06 -6.88 -0.73
CA THR A 35 -10.83 -6.68 0.70
C THR A 35 -10.95 -5.21 1.09
N LEU A 36 -10.38 -4.30 0.31
CA LEU A 36 -10.42 -2.87 0.58
C LEU A 36 -11.82 -2.27 0.36
N ILE A 37 -12.54 -2.70 -0.68
CA ILE A 37 -13.88 -2.18 -0.99
C ILE A 37 -14.87 -2.54 0.12
N PHE A 38 -14.80 -3.75 0.66
CA PHE A 38 -15.73 -4.25 1.68
C PHE A 38 -15.25 -4.04 3.11
N ASN A 39 -14.17 -3.31 3.33
CA ASN A 39 -13.65 -3.04 4.66
C ASN A 39 -14.50 -1.99 5.38
N ALA A 40 -14.68 -2.19 6.68
CA ALA A 40 -15.46 -1.26 7.52
C ALA A 40 -14.78 0.12 7.68
N LYS A 41 -13.46 0.17 7.61
CA LYS A 41 -12.68 1.42 7.71
C LYS A 41 -12.52 2.07 6.33
N LYS A 42 -13.60 2.61 5.80
CA LYS A 42 -13.68 3.05 4.40
C LYS A 42 -12.71 4.16 4.02
N GLU A 43 -12.44 5.11 4.90
CA GLU A 43 -11.57 6.26 4.58
C GLU A 43 -10.15 5.80 4.24
N ASN A 44 -9.55 5.02 5.12
CA ASN A 44 -8.20 4.49 4.91
C ASN A 44 -8.15 3.45 3.79
N SER A 45 -9.20 2.64 3.69
CA SER A 45 -9.33 1.67 2.60
C SER A 45 -9.41 2.33 1.24
N ASN A 46 -10.13 3.44 1.11
CA ASN A 46 -10.20 4.20 -0.14
C ASN A 46 -8.83 4.78 -0.53
N ARG A 47 -8.07 5.25 0.44
CA ARG A 47 -6.71 5.75 0.20
C ARG A 47 -5.79 4.65 -0.33
N LEU A 48 -5.84 3.47 0.29
CA LEU A 48 -5.06 2.32 -0.17
C LEU A 48 -5.53 1.79 -1.53
N GLU A 49 -6.83 1.82 -1.79
CA GLU A 49 -7.39 1.43 -3.09
C GLU A 49 -6.84 2.33 -4.20
N LYS A 50 -6.85 3.63 -3.99
CA LYS A 50 -6.30 4.59 -4.95
C LYS A 50 -4.80 4.39 -5.15
N LEU A 51 -4.07 4.11 -4.08
CA LEU A 51 -2.64 3.81 -4.15
C LEU A 51 -2.38 2.54 -4.97
N LEU A 52 -3.18 1.51 -4.77
CA LEU A 52 -3.07 0.27 -5.52
C LEU A 52 -3.36 0.48 -7.02
N ARG A 53 -4.37 1.28 -7.35
CA ARG A 53 -4.65 1.67 -8.75
C ARG A 53 -3.49 2.40 -9.38
N SER A 54 -2.86 3.31 -8.62
CA SER A 54 -1.66 4.02 -9.06
C SER A 54 -0.49 3.06 -9.33
N ALA A 55 -0.29 2.08 -8.46
CA ALA A 55 0.75 1.07 -8.64
C ALA A 55 0.53 0.23 -9.90
N ILE A 56 -0.72 -0.16 -10.17
CA ILE A 56 -1.09 -0.91 -11.37
C ILE A 56 -0.83 -0.07 -12.63
N ALA A 57 -1.20 1.22 -12.62
CA ALA A 57 -0.95 2.12 -13.73
C ALA A 57 0.56 2.28 -13.99
N ASN A 58 1.36 2.39 -12.94
CA ASN A 58 2.82 2.44 -13.06
C ASN A 58 3.39 1.15 -13.65
N TRP A 59 2.83 0.01 -13.24
CA TRP A 59 3.23 -1.29 -13.79
C TRP A 59 2.93 -1.39 -15.28
N GLU A 60 1.75 -0.94 -15.71
CA GLU A 60 1.38 -0.91 -17.13
C GLU A 60 2.34 -0.06 -17.96
N GLN A 61 2.74 1.10 -17.44
CA GLN A 61 3.70 1.97 -18.10
C GLN A 61 5.09 1.34 -18.20
N ASN A 62 5.54 0.68 -17.14
CA ASN A 62 6.85 0.04 -17.11
C ASN A 62 6.92 -1.24 -17.95
N ASN A 63 5.79 -1.90 -18.17
CA ASN A 63 5.68 -3.13 -18.92
C ASN A 63 4.77 -2.94 -20.14
N ALA A 64 5.10 -1.97 -20.99
CA ALA A 64 4.34 -1.66 -22.19
C ALA A 64 4.19 -2.92 -23.08
N GLY A 65 2.96 -3.20 -23.50
CA GLY A 65 2.62 -4.38 -24.29
C GLY A 65 2.15 -5.58 -23.50
N SER A 66 2.30 -5.58 -22.18
CA SER A 66 1.78 -6.63 -21.30
C SER A 66 0.44 -6.22 -20.73
N ARG A 67 -0.52 -7.16 -20.68
CA ARG A 67 -1.84 -6.92 -20.08
C ARG A 67 -1.80 -7.24 -18.59
N VAL A 68 -2.45 -6.39 -17.80
CA VAL A 68 -2.60 -6.59 -16.34
C VAL A 68 -3.29 -7.91 -16.04
N GLU A 69 -4.33 -8.24 -16.81
CA GLU A 69 -5.14 -9.44 -16.62
C GLU A 69 -4.35 -10.73 -16.83
N ASP A 70 -3.47 -10.74 -17.81
CA ASP A 70 -2.66 -11.91 -18.17
C ASP A 70 -1.42 -12.08 -17.29
N SER A 71 -1.05 -11.05 -16.54
CA SER A 71 0.21 -11.03 -15.81
C SER A 71 0.10 -11.46 -14.35
N GLU A 72 -1.10 -11.72 -13.86
CA GLU A 72 -1.36 -12.12 -12.47
C GLU A 72 -0.62 -11.28 -11.44
N LEU A 73 -0.94 -9.98 -11.41
CA LEU A 73 -0.31 -9.05 -10.49
C LEU A 73 -0.64 -9.38 -9.04
N TYR A 74 0.35 -9.26 -8.18
CA TYR A 74 0.19 -9.43 -6.74
C TYR A 74 0.94 -8.35 -5.99
N ILE A 75 0.55 -8.13 -4.75
CA ILE A 75 1.23 -7.18 -3.87
C ILE A 75 2.47 -7.87 -3.29
N LYS A 76 3.64 -7.52 -3.81
CA LYS A 76 4.91 -8.10 -3.38
C LYS A 76 5.30 -7.59 -1.99
N THR A 77 5.25 -6.27 -1.83
CA THR A 77 5.65 -5.60 -0.58
C THR A 77 4.74 -4.43 -0.33
N ILE A 78 4.31 -4.28 0.91
CA ILE A 78 3.65 -3.08 1.38
C ILE A 78 4.13 -2.80 2.80
N PHE A 79 4.53 -1.57 3.07
CA PHE A 79 4.92 -1.15 4.41
C PHE A 79 4.51 0.29 4.66
N VAL A 80 4.36 0.60 5.93
CA VAL A 80 3.92 1.91 6.40
C VAL A 80 4.98 2.49 7.33
N ASP A 81 5.50 3.65 6.98
CA ASP A 81 6.48 4.38 7.76
C ASP A 81 5.83 5.56 8.50
N GLY A 82 6.40 5.97 9.62
CA GLY A 82 5.97 7.14 10.34
C GLY A 82 6.32 8.43 9.59
N GLY A 83 5.37 9.34 9.54
CA GLY A 83 5.57 10.67 8.93
C GLY A 83 5.69 11.78 9.96
N ALA A 84 5.65 13.02 9.48
CA ALA A 84 5.68 14.21 10.33
C ALA A 84 4.49 14.23 11.30
N MET A 85 4.74 14.69 12.51
CA MET A 85 3.73 14.77 13.56
C MET A 85 3.41 16.22 13.85
N VAL A 86 2.13 16.58 13.83
CA VAL A 86 1.65 17.91 14.20
C VAL A 86 1.17 17.86 15.63
N LYS A 87 1.74 18.71 16.49
CA LYS A 87 1.37 18.79 17.91
C LYS A 87 0.31 19.86 18.11
N ARG A 88 -0.72 19.52 18.87
CA ARG A 88 -1.82 20.42 19.25
C ARG A 88 -2.05 20.33 20.75
N ILE A 89 -2.76 21.30 21.30
CA ILE A 89 -3.12 21.36 22.71
C ILE A 89 -4.63 21.26 22.83
N ARG A 90 -5.09 20.42 23.75
CA ARG A 90 -6.49 20.30 24.10
C ARG A 90 -6.71 20.79 25.54
N PRO A 91 -7.69 21.65 25.79
CA PRO A 91 -8.04 22.07 27.15
C PRO A 91 -8.44 20.86 28.01
N ALA A 92 -7.98 20.86 29.25
CA ALA A 92 -8.30 19.84 30.23
C ALA A 92 -8.88 20.50 31.48
N PRO A 93 -9.60 19.74 32.36
CA PRO A 93 -10.12 20.27 33.62
C PRO A 93 -9.03 20.92 34.49
N GLN A 94 -9.42 21.91 35.29
CA GLN A 94 -8.53 22.64 36.21
C GLN A 94 -7.44 23.46 35.52
N GLY A 95 -7.71 24.00 34.33
CA GLY A 95 -6.75 24.85 33.61
C GLY A 95 -5.52 24.13 33.07
N ARG A 96 -5.53 22.80 33.06
CA ARG A 96 -4.45 22.02 32.48
C ARG A 96 -4.64 21.87 30.97
N ALA A 97 -3.55 21.58 30.26
CA ALA A 97 -3.57 21.31 28.83
C ALA A 97 -3.00 19.93 28.55
N HIS A 98 -3.71 19.16 27.74
CA HIS A 98 -3.24 17.88 27.24
C HIS A 98 -2.72 18.01 25.82
N ARG A 99 -1.62 17.36 25.53
CA ARG A 99 -1.03 17.36 24.19
C ARG A 99 -1.78 16.36 23.29
N ILE A 100 -2.07 16.80 22.08
CA ILE A 100 -2.59 15.94 21.02
C ILE A 100 -1.51 15.82 19.95
N ARG A 101 -1.20 14.59 19.57
CA ARG A 101 -0.25 14.29 18.50
C ARG A 101 -1.03 13.83 17.29
N LYS A 102 -1.09 14.67 16.25
CA LYS A 102 -1.68 14.28 14.96
C LYS A 102 -0.58 13.68 14.11
N ARG A 103 -0.59 12.35 14.03
CA ARG A 103 0.41 11.59 13.31
C ARG A 103 0.07 11.49 11.84
N SER A 104 1.08 11.38 11.01
CA SER A 104 0.93 11.06 9.60
C SER A 104 1.74 9.81 9.25
N ASN A 105 1.53 9.28 8.08
CA ASN A 105 2.25 8.11 7.63
C ASN A 105 2.63 8.21 6.16
N HIS A 106 3.58 7.36 5.75
CA HIS A 106 3.99 7.18 4.37
C HIS A 106 3.81 5.71 4.04
N VAL A 107 3.03 5.41 3.02
CA VAL A 107 2.79 4.05 2.56
C VAL A 107 3.58 3.81 1.27
N THR A 108 4.36 2.74 1.24
CA THR A 108 5.05 2.27 0.04
C THR A 108 4.48 0.92 -0.37
N LEU A 109 4.04 0.81 -1.61
CA LEU A 109 3.43 -0.39 -2.15
C LEU A 109 4.17 -0.80 -3.41
N VAL A 110 4.57 -2.07 -3.47
CA VAL A 110 5.27 -2.65 -4.61
C VAL A 110 4.41 -3.77 -5.19
N VAL A 111 4.14 -3.69 -6.47
CA VAL A 111 3.37 -4.68 -7.23
C VAL A 111 4.30 -5.36 -8.22
N ASP A 112 4.18 -6.67 -8.34
CA ASP A 112 4.96 -7.47 -9.29
C ASP A 112 4.07 -8.49 -9.99
N SER A 113 4.57 -9.08 -11.06
CA SER A 113 3.88 -10.11 -11.83
C SER A 113 4.40 -11.49 -11.45
N LYS A 114 3.49 -12.40 -11.15
CA LYS A 114 3.85 -13.82 -10.91
C LYS A 114 4.36 -14.50 -12.16
N ALA A 115 3.82 -14.14 -13.32
CA ALA A 115 4.27 -14.69 -14.60
C ALA A 115 5.74 -14.37 -14.88
N ALA A 116 6.15 -13.11 -14.68
CA ALA A 116 7.54 -12.70 -14.84
C ALA A 116 8.48 -13.42 -13.86
N LYS A 117 8.03 -13.61 -12.61
CA LYS A 117 8.80 -14.35 -11.61
C LYS A 117 9.00 -15.83 -12.01
N ALA A 118 7.97 -16.46 -12.54
CA ALA A 118 8.05 -17.83 -13.01
C ALA A 118 9.03 -17.99 -14.20
N GLU A 119 9.00 -17.05 -15.13
CA GLU A 119 9.94 -17.00 -16.26
C GLU A 119 11.40 -16.89 -15.80
N VAL A 120 11.67 -15.99 -14.86
CA VAL A 120 13.02 -15.81 -14.31
C VAL A 120 13.51 -17.10 -13.62
N ILE A 121 12.65 -17.77 -12.86
CA ILE A 121 13.00 -19.05 -12.21
C ILE A 121 13.30 -20.12 -13.24
N ASN A 122 12.50 -20.23 -14.30
CA ASN A 122 12.70 -21.19 -15.39
C ASN A 122 14.02 -20.96 -16.13
N GLU A 123 14.33 -19.71 -16.47
CA GLU A 123 15.61 -19.36 -17.08
C GLU A 123 16.79 -19.73 -16.18
N THR A 124 16.69 -19.47 -14.89
CA THR A 124 17.73 -19.83 -13.92
C THR A 124 17.93 -21.36 -13.85
N ILE A 125 16.85 -22.13 -13.91
CA ILE A 125 16.91 -23.61 -13.91
C ILE A 125 17.53 -24.13 -15.22
N GLU A 126 17.16 -23.57 -16.37
CA GLU A 126 17.70 -23.98 -17.67
C GLU A 126 19.19 -23.67 -17.80
N ASN A 127 19.67 -22.56 -17.22
CA ASN A 127 21.06 -22.14 -17.25
C ASN A 127 21.93 -22.79 -16.18
N ALA A 128 21.35 -23.58 -15.30
CA ALA A 128 22.05 -24.35 -14.28
C ALA A 128 22.35 -25.78 -14.81
#